data_56a0b0819e06844e608d447821b6dacb
#
_entry.id   56a0b0819e06844e608d447821b6dacb
#
_cell.length_a   1.000
_cell.length_b   1.000
_cell.length_c   1.000
_cell.angle_alpha   90.00
_cell.angle_beta   90.00
_cell.angle_gamma   90.00
#
_symmetry.space_group_name_H-M   'P 1'
#
loop_
_entity.id
_entity.type
_entity.pdbx_description
1 polymer ?
#
loop_
_entity_poly.entity_id
_entity_poly.type
_entity_poly.pdbx_seq_one_letter_code
_entity_poly.pdbx_strand_id
1 'polypeptide(L)'
;MRVLKVYLDTSVIGGCFDEEFSLESLMLLERIKQGRYIALISDTTLKELEAAPAEVRNVLKGVPEEFQVEISTTPEVRTLAQMYITEKVVPQWCQVDALHIATAAHFGADLLLSWNFKHIVNLGRILGYNGINIREGYKSLEIRSPKEVVYDEEEI
;
A
#
# COMPACT_ATOMS: atom_id res chain seq x y z
N MET A 1 -21.15 0.88 9.55
CA MET A 1 -19.77 1.38 9.58
C MET A 1 -19.13 1.33 8.20
N ARG A 2 -18.37 2.34 7.88
CA ARG A 2 -17.68 2.39 6.62
C ARG A 2 -16.51 1.40 6.61
N VAL A 3 -16.43 0.58 5.56
CA VAL A 3 -15.30 -0.33 5.36
C VAL A 3 -14.17 0.44 4.67
N LEU A 4 -13.00 0.47 5.30
CA LEU A 4 -11.86 1.19 4.74
C LEU A 4 -11.23 0.45 3.57
N LYS A 5 -10.81 1.21 2.56
CA LYS A 5 -10.05 0.72 1.43
C LYS A 5 -8.57 0.85 1.74
N VAL A 6 -7.87 -0.27 1.75
CA VAL A 6 -6.45 -0.31 2.10
C VAL A 6 -5.63 -0.76 0.89
N TYR A 7 -4.68 0.06 0.50
CA TYR A 7 -3.72 -0.29 -0.54
C TYR A 7 -2.60 -1.13 0.08
N LEU A 8 -2.35 -2.28 -0.49
CA LEU A 8 -1.28 -3.17 -0.06
C LEU A 8 -0.12 -3.07 -1.04
N ASP A 9 1.05 -2.67 -0.55
CA ASP A 9 2.25 -2.81 -1.37
C ASP A 9 2.77 -4.26 -1.29
N THR A 10 3.73 -4.57 -2.11
CA THR A 10 4.26 -5.93 -2.22
C THR A 10 4.91 -6.42 -0.93
N SER A 11 5.48 -5.50 -0.13
CA SER A 11 6.16 -5.86 1.12
C SER A 11 5.21 -6.45 2.16
N VAL A 12 3.95 -6.05 2.17
CA VAL A 12 2.95 -6.59 3.10
C VAL A 12 2.63 -8.04 2.76
N ILE A 13 2.50 -8.33 1.47
CA ILE A 13 2.20 -9.68 0.99
C ILE A 13 3.41 -10.59 1.23
N GLY A 14 4.61 -10.15 0.87
CA GLY A 14 5.85 -10.87 1.14
C GLY A 14 6.12 -11.02 2.63
N GLY A 15 5.70 -10.03 3.41
CA GLY A 15 5.86 -10.03 4.87
C GLY A 15 5.18 -11.20 5.56
N CYS A 16 4.17 -11.81 4.93
CA CYS A 16 3.51 -13.00 5.49
C CYS A 16 4.47 -14.17 5.72
N PHE A 17 5.59 -14.19 5.00
CA PHE A 17 6.60 -15.24 5.08
C PHE A 17 7.92 -14.75 5.68
N ASP A 18 7.97 -13.50 6.13
CA ASP A 18 9.14 -12.90 6.74
C ASP A 18 9.09 -13.09 8.25
N GLU A 19 10.15 -13.62 8.85
CA GLU A 19 10.20 -13.89 10.27
C GLU A 19 9.88 -12.66 11.12
N GLU A 20 10.33 -11.49 10.71
CA GLU A 20 10.11 -10.24 11.43
C GLU A 20 8.69 -9.70 11.29
N PHE A 21 8.07 -9.87 10.11
CA PHE A 21 6.81 -9.20 9.76
C PHE A 21 5.60 -10.13 9.64
N SER A 22 5.79 -11.44 9.77
CA SER A 22 4.72 -12.40 9.49
C SER A 22 3.51 -12.27 10.40
N LEU A 23 3.71 -12.01 11.68
CA LEU A 23 2.61 -11.95 12.64
C LEU A 23 1.59 -10.89 12.23
N GLU A 24 2.01 -9.65 12.08
CA GLU A 24 1.12 -8.54 11.77
C GLU A 24 0.61 -8.59 10.32
N SER A 25 1.43 -9.07 9.39
CA SER A 25 0.98 -9.25 8.00
C SER A 25 -0.14 -10.28 7.92
N LEU A 26 -0.01 -11.41 8.61
CA LEU A 26 -1.05 -12.45 8.63
C LEU A 26 -2.31 -11.98 9.36
N MET A 27 -2.17 -11.23 10.45
CA MET A 27 -3.32 -10.64 11.15
C MET A 27 -4.08 -9.70 10.23
N LEU A 28 -3.38 -8.87 9.48
CA LEU A 28 -4.00 -7.96 8.52
C LEU A 28 -4.74 -8.73 7.42
N LEU A 29 -4.09 -9.71 6.82
CA LEU A 29 -4.70 -10.53 5.77
C LEU A 29 -5.96 -11.23 6.28
N GLU A 30 -5.95 -11.71 7.53
CA GLU A 30 -7.12 -12.35 8.13
C GLU A 30 -8.28 -11.37 8.25
N ARG A 31 -8.02 -10.13 8.65
CA ARG A 31 -9.07 -9.10 8.72
C ARG A 31 -9.65 -8.76 7.36
N ILE A 32 -8.82 -8.75 6.32
CA ILE A 32 -9.30 -8.55 4.95
C ILE A 32 -10.19 -9.72 4.53
N LYS A 33 -9.80 -10.97 4.83
CA LYS A 33 -10.60 -12.15 4.53
C LYS A 33 -11.96 -12.13 5.23
N GLN A 34 -12.04 -11.48 6.38
CA GLN A 34 -13.29 -11.32 7.14
C GLN A 34 -14.15 -10.14 6.64
N GLY A 35 -13.67 -9.42 5.63
CA GLY A 35 -14.40 -8.26 5.08
C GLY A 35 -14.31 -7.00 5.91
N ARG A 36 -13.35 -6.92 6.84
CA ARG A 36 -13.16 -5.73 7.68
C ARG A 36 -12.47 -4.60 6.93
N TYR A 37 -11.75 -4.92 5.87
CA TYR A 37 -11.13 -3.98 4.94
C TYR A 37 -11.35 -4.46 3.50
N ILE A 38 -11.33 -3.54 2.55
CA ILE A 38 -11.26 -3.87 1.13
C ILE A 38 -9.82 -3.63 0.68
N ALA A 39 -9.16 -4.65 0.15
CA ALA A 39 -7.79 -4.52 -0.35
C ALA A 39 -7.78 -3.94 -1.77
N LEU A 40 -7.01 -2.89 -1.97
CA LEU A 40 -6.73 -2.35 -3.29
C LEU A 40 -5.40 -2.95 -3.77
N ILE A 41 -5.45 -3.67 -4.87
CA ILE A 41 -4.29 -4.36 -5.43
C ILE A 41 -3.98 -3.77 -6.79
N SER A 42 -2.81 -3.14 -6.91
CA SER A 42 -2.42 -2.53 -8.18
C SER A 42 -1.73 -3.50 -9.11
N ASP A 43 -1.73 -3.15 -10.40
CA ASP A 43 -0.94 -3.86 -11.41
C ASP A 43 0.56 -3.82 -11.07
N THR A 44 1.05 -2.76 -10.45
CA THR A 44 2.43 -2.68 -9.97
C THR A 44 2.72 -3.78 -8.95
N THR A 45 1.83 -3.94 -7.96
CA THR A 45 1.96 -5.02 -6.96
C THR A 45 1.91 -6.39 -7.63
N LEU A 46 0.96 -6.61 -8.54
CA LEU A 46 0.83 -7.89 -9.24
C LEU A 46 2.07 -8.21 -10.07
N LYS A 47 2.64 -7.21 -10.73
CA LYS A 47 3.87 -7.39 -11.52
C LYS A 47 5.06 -7.76 -10.64
N GLU A 48 5.21 -7.11 -9.49
CA GLU A 48 6.27 -7.46 -8.55
C GLU A 48 6.10 -8.90 -8.03
N LEU A 49 4.85 -9.31 -7.79
CA LEU A 49 4.56 -10.66 -7.31
C LEU A 49 4.91 -11.74 -8.34
N GLU A 50 4.93 -11.43 -9.63
CA GLU A 50 5.34 -12.39 -10.66
C GLU A 50 6.77 -12.92 -10.44
N ALA A 51 7.64 -12.08 -9.87
CA ALA A 51 9.03 -12.45 -9.58
C ALA A 51 9.19 -13.08 -8.19
N ALA A 52 8.13 -13.16 -7.40
CA ALA A 52 8.17 -13.70 -6.04
C ALA A 52 8.00 -15.23 -6.03
N PRO A 53 8.39 -15.92 -4.95
CA PRO A 53 8.11 -17.34 -4.79
C PRO A 53 6.60 -17.64 -4.88
N ALA A 54 6.28 -18.87 -5.32
CA ALA A 54 4.89 -19.28 -5.51
C ALA A 54 4.02 -19.10 -4.27
N GLU A 55 4.56 -19.36 -3.07
CA GLU A 55 3.83 -19.18 -1.82
C GLU A 55 3.41 -17.73 -1.60
N VAL A 56 4.26 -16.77 -1.96
CA VAL A 56 3.95 -15.36 -1.86
C VAL A 56 2.88 -14.96 -2.89
N ARG A 57 3.04 -15.43 -4.14
CA ARG A 57 2.06 -15.15 -5.20
C ARG A 57 0.66 -15.68 -4.86
N ASN A 58 0.59 -16.74 -4.09
CA ASN A 58 -0.69 -17.39 -3.77
C ASN A 58 -1.43 -16.75 -2.59
N VAL A 59 -0.81 -15.81 -1.86
CA VAL A 59 -1.44 -15.15 -0.70
C VAL A 59 -2.78 -14.52 -1.08
N LEU A 60 -2.82 -13.78 -2.18
CA LEU A 60 -4.04 -13.06 -2.59
C LEU A 60 -5.15 -14.01 -3.05
N LYS A 61 -4.82 -15.22 -3.47
CA LYS A 61 -5.85 -16.22 -3.86
C LYS A 61 -6.70 -16.66 -2.67
N GLY A 62 -6.19 -16.53 -1.45
CA GLY A 62 -6.92 -16.84 -0.25
C GLY A 62 -7.87 -15.74 0.20
N VAL A 63 -7.85 -14.58 -0.43
CA VAL A 63 -8.74 -13.47 -0.13
C VAL A 63 -9.96 -13.54 -1.05
N PRO A 64 -11.20 -13.53 -0.50
CA PRO A 64 -12.40 -13.51 -1.35
C PRO A 64 -12.39 -12.35 -2.34
N GLU A 65 -12.83 -12.59 -3.56
CA GLU A 65 -12.85 -11.56 -4.62
C GLU A 65 -13.66 -10.33 -4.23
N GLU A 66 -14.72 -10.51 -3.43
CA GLU A 66 -15.57 -9.41 -2.98
C GLU A 66 -14.83 -8.41 -2.08
N PHE A 67 -13.69 -8.81 -1.49
CA PHE A 67 -12.91 -7.97 -0.58
C PHE A 67 -11.61 -7.47 -1.19
N GLN A 68 -11.43 -7.61 -2.49
CA GLN A 68 -10.29 -7.05 -3.18
C GLN A 68 -10.71 -6.40 -4.50
N VAL A 69 -10.05 -5.30 -4.83
CA VAL A 69 -10.30 -4.53 -6.05
C VAL A 69 -8.96 -4.32 -6.76
N GLU A 70 -8.90 -4.68 -8.02
CA GLU A 70 -7.72 -4.40 -8.84
C GLU A 70 -7.79 -2.97 -9.37
N ILE A 71 -6.68 -2.25 -9.27
CA ILE A 71 -6.54 -0.89 -9.77
C ILE A 71 -5.31 -0.80 -10.66
N SER A 72 -5.35 0.11 -11.64
CA SER A 72 -4.34 0.18 -12.69
C SER A 72 -3.50 1.45 -12.58
N THR A 73 -2.25 1.36 -13.03
CA THR A 73 -1.39 2.52 -13.18
C THR A 73 -1.83 3.30 -14.41
N THR A 74 -2.43 4.46 -14.20
CA THR A 74 -2.90 5.34 -15.28
C THR A 74 -1.82 6.37 -15.64
N PRO A 75 -1.99 7.10 -16.78
CA PRO A 75 -1.09 8.23 -17.08
C PRO A 75 -1.03 9.27 -15.96
N GLU A 76 -2.15 9.55 -15.31
CA GLU A 76 -2.24 10.48 -14.18
C GLU A 76 -1.42 10.00 -12.98
N VAL A 77 -1.47 8.69 -12.70
CA VAL A 77 -0.66 8.08 -11.65
C VAL A 77 0.83 8.24 -11.96
N ARG A 78 1.23 7.99 -13.20
CA ARG A 78 2.63 8.13 -13.61
C ARG A 78 3.11 9.57 -13.49
N THR A 79 2.27 10.52 -13.84
CA THR A 79 2.58 11.95 -13.70
C THR A 79 2.78 12.31 -12.23
N LEU A 80 1.89 11.86 -11.36
CA LEU A 80 1.98 12.13 -9.91
C LEU A 80 3.26 11.50 -9.33
N ALA A 81 3.53 10.23 -9.68
CA ALA A 81 4.74 9.54 -9.23
C ALA A 81 6.02 10.30 -9.66
N GLN A 82 6.03 10.82 -10.90
CA GLN A 82 7.16 11.58 -11.39
C GLN A 82 7.35 12.89 -10.61
N MET A 83 6.27 13.52 -10.16
CA MET A 83 6.36 14.71 -9.32
C MET A 83 7.07 14.43 -8.00
N TYR A 84 6.78 13.29 -7.36
CA TYR A 84 7.47 12.91 -6.12
C TYR A 84 8.98 12.79 -6.33
N ILE A 85 9.40 12.27 -7.46
CA ILE A 85 10.81 12.10 -7.81
C ILE A 85 11.45 13.45 -8.16
N THR A 86 10.81 14.20 -9.04
CA THR A 86 11.31 15.50 -9.51
C THR A 86 11.46 16.48 -8.36
N GLU A 87 10.54 16.48 -7.42
CA GLU A 87 10.57 17.35 -6.24
C GLU A 87 11.34 16.74 -5.07
N LYS A 88 12.02 15.64 -5.31
CA LYS A 88 12.97 15.01 -4.38
C LYS A 88 12.36 14.52 -3.07
N VAL A 89 11.08 14.12 -3.11
CA VAL A 89 10.47 13.43 -1.97
C VAL A 89 11.11 12.04 -1.83
N VAL A 90 11.39 11.38 -2.96
CA VAL A 90 12.15 10.13 -3.00
C VAL A 90 13.25 10.20 -4.06
N PRO A 91 14.31 9.42 -3.91
CA PRO A 91 15.37 9.32 -4.93
C PRO A 91 14.84 8.77 -6.24
N GLN A 92 15.56 9.09 -7.33
CA GLN A 92 15.16 8.67 -8.67
C GLN A 92 15.05 7.16 -8.86
N TRP A 93 15.82 6.37 -8.12
CA TRP A 93 15.76 4.90 -8.20
C TRP A 93 14.57 4.30 -7.45
N CYS A 94 13.75 5.12 -6.80
CA CYS A 94 12.57 4.67 -6.06
C CYS A 94 11.28 4.84 -6.87
N GLN A 95 11.33 4.61 -8.19
CA GLN A 95 10.18 4.78 -9.07
C GLN A 95 9.01 3.86 -8.70
N VAL A 96 9.30 2.63 -8.31
CA VAL A 96 8.24 1.68 -7.94
C VAL A 96 7.56 2.11 -6.65
N ASP A 97 8.32 2.55 -5.66
CA ASP A 97 7.74 3.10 -4.42
C ASP A 97 6.85 4.31 -4.72
N ALA A 98 7.32 5.22 -5.58
CA ALA A 98 6.55 6.38 -6.01
C ALA A 98 5.24 5.97 -6.70
N LEU A 99 5.27 4.93 -7.53
CA LEU A 99 4.07 4.41 -8.19
C LEU A 99 3.07 3.85 -7.19
N HIS A 100 3.51 3.14 -6.15
CA HIS A 100 2.61 2.66 -5.11
C HIS A 100 1.87 3.82 -4.43
N ILE A 101 2.61 4.84 -4.00
CA ILE A 101 2.02 6.01 -3.35
C ILE A 101 1.04 6.74 -4.27
N ALA A 102 1.47 7.00 -5.51
CA ALA A 102 0.65 7.74 -6.48
C ALA A 102 -0.63 6.97 -6.84
N THR A 103 -0.55 5.66 -6.99
CA THR A 103 -1.72 4.82 -7.29
C THR A 103 -2.71 4.88 -6.14
N ALA A 104 -2.24 4.70 -4.91
CA ALA A 104 -3.10 4.77 -3.73
C ALA A 104 -3.78 6.14 -3.61
N ALA A 105 -3.03 7.22 -3.82
CA ALA A 105 -3.57 8.58 -3.76
C ALA A 105 -4.62 8.83 -4.85
N HIS A 106 -4.32 8.45 -6.08
CA HIS A 106 -5.20 8.68 -7.23
C HIS A 106 -6.54 7.96 -7.08
N PHE A 107 -6.53 6.73 -6.60
CA PHE A 107 -7.74 5.94 -6.41
C PHE A 107 -8.41 6.15 -5.05
N GLY A 108 -7.92 7.10 -4.26
CA GLY A 108 -8.57 7.50 -3.02
C GLY A 108 -8.55 6.44 -1.92
N ALA A 109 -7.45 5.68 -1.81
CA ALA A 109 -7.28 4.74 -0.71
C ALA A 109 -7.42 5.46 0.63
N ASP A 110 -8.01 4.80 1.61
CA ASP A 110 -8.10 5.34 2.96
C ASP A 110 -6.76 5.14 3.69
N LEU A 111 -6.08 4.03 3.40
CA LEU A 111 -4.78 3.69 3.97
C LEU A 111 -3.89 3.10 2.87
N LEU A 112 -2.60 3.37 2.96
CA LEU A 112 -1.58 2.57 2.30
C LEU A 112 -0.77 1.88 3.38
N LEU A 113 -0.61 0.56 3.29
CA LEU A 113 0.14 -0.23 4.26
C LEU A 113 1.41 -0.78 3.63
N SER A 114 2.52 -0.65 4.34
CA SER A 114 3.85 -1.06 3.85
C SER A 114 4.78 -1.36 5.02
N TRP A 115 5.76 -2.24 4.75
CA TRP A 115 6.88 -2.46 5.66
C TRP A 115 8.13 -1.69 5.23
N ASN A 116 8.04 -0.89 4.17
CA ASN A 116 9.19 -0.11 3.70
C ASN A 116 9.33 1.17 4.54
N PHE A 117 10.12 1.09 5.62
CA PHE A 117 10.32 2.22 6.54
C PHE A 117 11.30 3.27 6.00
N LYS A 118 12.01 2.98 4.93
CA LYS A 118 12.97 3.92 4.37
C LYS A 118 12.34 4.92 3.42
N HIS A 119 11.48 4.46 2.52
CA HIS A 119 10.95 5.30 1.45
C HIS A 119 9.44 5.50 1.48
N ILE A 120 8.72 4.72 2.27
CA ILE A 120 7.25 4.79 2.31
C ILE A 120 6.76 5.18 3.70
N VAL A 121 6.96 4.33 4.70
CA VAL A 121 6.50 4.59 6.08
C VAL A 121 7.59 5.38 6.81
N ASN A 122 7.73 6.63 6.43
CA ASN A 122 8.77 7.53 6.95
C ASN A 122 8.17 8.94 7.03
N LEU A 123 8.19 9.55 8.20
CA LEU A 123 7.50 10.81 8.45
C LEU A 123 7.83 11.90 7.43
N GLY A 124 9.11 12.14 7.18
CA GLY A 124 9.51 13.18 6.24
C GLY A 124 9.00 12.92 4.84
N ARG A 125 9.06 11.67 4.38
CA ARG A 125 8.56 11.28 3.08
C ARG A 125 7.04 11.41 3.01
N ILE A 126 6.32 10.97 4.04
CA ILE A 126 4.86 11.08 4.11
C ILE A 126 4.41 12.54 3.99
N LEU A 127 5.06 13.43 4.70
CA LEU A 127 4.76 14.88 4.59
C LEU A 127 5.00 15.38 3.17
N GLY A 128 6.08 14.95 2.54
CA GLY A 128 6.39 15.31 1.16
C GLY A 128 5.37 14.79 0.17
N TYR A 129 5.01 13.51 0.26
CA TYR A 129 3.97 12.91 -0.60
C TYR A 129 2.66 13.68 -0.47
N ASN A 130 2.22 13.92 0.76
CA ASN A 130 0.93 14.56 1.00
C ASN A 130 0.93 16.05 0.65
N GLY A 131 2.06 16.72 0.76
CA GLY A 131 2.18 18.09 0.26
C GLY A 131 1.88 18.17 -1.23
N ILE A 132 2.46 17.27 -2.01
CA ILE A 132 2.21 17.19 -3.45
C ILE A 132 0.79 16.71 -3.74
N ASN A 133 0.32 15.68 -3.04
CA ASN A 133 -1.04 15.14 -3.23
C ASN A 133 -2.10 16.24 -3.08
N ILE A 134 -2.03 16.98 -1.99
CA ILE A 134 -2.99 18.05 -1.71
C ILE A 134 -2.91 19.16 -2.76
N ARG A 135 -1.69 19.57 -3.14
CA ARG A 135 -1.49 20.57 -4.18
C ARG A 135 -2.11 20.15 -5.51
N GLU A 136 -2.01 18.86 -5.85
CA GLU A 136 -2.54 18.33 -7.11
C GLU A 136 -4.02 17.95 -7.04
N GLY A 137 -4.70 18.25 -5.96
CA GLY A 137 -6.14 18.04 -5.84
C GLY A 137 -6.55 16.69 -5.27
N TYR A 138 -5.61 15.91 -4.74
CA TYR A 138 -5.92 14.65 -4.08
C TYR A 138 -6.07 14.87 -2.58
N LYS A 139 -6.81 13.97 -1.91
CA LYS A 139 -6.85 14.02 -0.45
C LYS A 139 -5.52 13.51 0.13
N SER A 140 -5.24 13.83 1.39
CA SER A 140 -4.06 13.29 2.03
C SER A 140 -4.21 11.77 2.19
N LEU A 141 -3.09 11.06 2.08
CA LEU A 141 -3.04 9.61 2.16
C LEU A 141 -2.45 9.20 3.52
N GLU A 142 -3.20 8.42 4.29
CA GLU A 142 -2.66 7.81 5.50
C GLU A 142 -1.74 6.68 5.13
N ILE A 143 -0.48 6.75 5.58
CA ILE A 143 0.54 5.75 5.29
C ILE A 143 1.01 5.16 6.62
N ARG A 144 0.84 3.85 6.80
CA ARG A 144 1.12 3.16 8.06
C ARG A 144 1.76 1.80 7.80
N SER A 145 2.38 1.23 8.84
CA SER A 145 2.74 -0.19 8.81
C SER A 145 1.57 -1.05 9.26
N PRO A 146 1.53 -2.33 8.89
CA PRO A 146 0.50 -3.24 9.40
C PRO A 146 0.44 -3.27 10.92
N LYS A 147 1.57 -3.13 11.60
CA LYS A 147 1.66 -3.14 13.06
C LYS A 147 0.81 -2.04 13.70
N GLU A 148 0.78 -0.86 13.10
CA GLU A 148 0.01 0.28 13.64
C GLU A 148 -1.50 0.07 13.50
N VAL A 149 -1.91 -0.74 12.53
CA VAL A 149 -3.33 -0.96 12.23
C VAL A 149 -3.91 -2.12 13.04
N VAL A 150 -3.18 -3.24 13.12
CA VAL A 150 -3.73 -4.45 13.74
C VAL A 150 -3.83 -4.37 15.26
N TYR A 151 -3.00 -3.56 15.91
CA TYR A 151 -3.05 -3.41 17.36
C TYR A 151 -3.97 -2.30 17.84
N ASP A 152 -4.20 -1.27 17.04
CA ASP A 152 -5.10 -0.17 17.40
C ASP A 152 -6.53 -0.65 17.69
N GLU A 153 -7.00 -1.66 16.96
CA GLU A 153 -8.33 -2.21 17.15
C GLU A 153 -8.50 -3.01 18.43
N GLU A 154 -7.40 -3.52 18.98
CA GLU A 154 -7.43 -4.34 20.19
C GLU A 154 -7.50 -3.50 21.47
N GLU A 155 -7.20 -2.23 21.39
CA GLU A 155 -7.23 -1.31 22.52
C GLU A 155 -8.61 -0.76 22.82
N ILE A 156 -9.54 -1.00 21.92
CA ILE A 156 -10.92 -0.56 22.05
C ILE A 156 -11.76 -1.72 22.61
#